data_2dfa091a8c0b6cd687eabe540786f2b7
#
_entry.id   2dfa091a8c0b6cd687eabe540786f2b7
#
_cell.length_a   1.000
_cell.length_b   1.000
_cell.length_c   1.000
_cell.angle_alpha   90.00
_cell.angle_beta   90.00
_cell.angle_gamma   90.00
#
_symmetry.space_group_name_H-M   'P 1'
#
loop_
_entity.id
_entity.type
_entity.pdbx_description
1 polymer ?
#
loop_
_entity_poly.entity_id
_entity_poly.type
_entity_poly.pdbx_seq_one_letter_code
_entity_poly.pdbx_strand_id
1 'polypeptide(L)'
;MKAIQEWGFGLGSVRFICGTQTIHKELEQLVSDFLGMEDTILYSSCFDANGGLFETILEQEDAVFSDELNHASIIDGIRLSKAQKFRYKNCDMNDLESKLIESSARVKLIVTDGVFSMDGTIAPVDSIVQLANKYNALVMVDDCHATGFIGKNGKGSGEHCGVLDKVDIISSTFGKALGGASGGFISASKNIVDTLRQKSRPYLFSNSLAPALVVACLKAINIISKNKNLIIKLHDNTIYFRDQIKEIGYEVKGDSHPIVPIMIYDAKQAVALSEMLLEKNIYVIPFSFPVVPKEQARIRVQLSSSHTCLLYTSPSPRDQEA
;
A
#
# COMPACT_ATOMS: atom_id res chain seq x y z
N MET A 1 -12.97 -20.38 12.36
CA MET A 1 -13.23 -21.76 12.77
C MET A 1 -13.54 -22.67 11.56
N LYS A 2 -14.62 -22.44 10.77
CA LYS A 2 -14.95 -23.28 9.60
C LYS A 2 -13.76 -23.48 8.63
N ALA A 3 -13.04 -22.43 8.26
CA ALA A 3 -11.89 -22.51 7.37
C ALA A 3 -10.78 -23.43 7.88
N ILE A 4 -10.52 -23.42 9.19
CA ILE A 4 -9.51 -24.30 9.81
C ILE A 4 -9.98 -25.75 9.80
N GLN A 5 -11.27 -25.99 10.01
CA GLN A 5 -11.86 -27.35 9.97
C GLN A 5 -11.85 -27.94 8.57
N GLU A 6 -12.12 -27.11 7.55
CA GLU A 6 -12.23 -27.55 6.15
C GLU A 6 -10.87 -27.65 5.45
N TRP A 7 -9.97 -26.68 5.67
CA TRP A 7 -8.73 -26.52 4.92
C TRP A 7 -7.46 -26.76 5.74
N GLY A 8 -7.59 -26.96 7.05
CA GLY A 8 -6.46 -27.08 7.97
C GLY A 8 -5.87 -25.74 8.40
N PHE A 9 -4.91 -25.79 9.33
CA PHE A 9 -4.23 -24.63 9.89
C PHE A 9 -3.22 -24.01 8.90
N GLY A 10 -2.43 -24.87 8.22
CA GLY A 10 -1.36 -24.45 7.33
C GLY A 10 -0.94 -25.57 6.38
N LEU A 11 0.02 -25.28 5.52
CA LEU A 11 0.56 -26.20 4.53
C LEU A 11 2.06 -26.33 4.72
N GLY A 12 2.53 -27.55 4.86
CA GLY A 12 3.96 -27.88 4.99
C GLY A 12 4.69 -27.89 3.64
N SER A 13 4.28 -27.07 2.68
CA SER A 13 4.85 -27.06 1.33
C SER A 13 4.75 -25.71 0.67
N VAL A 14 5.64 -25.48 -0.29
CA VAL A 14 5.63 -24.33 -1.19
C VAL A 14 4.58 -24.52 -2.30
N ARG A 15 4.22 -23.41 -2.96
CA ARG A 15 3.12 -23.33 -3.93
C ARG A 15 3.24 -24.31 -5.09
N PHE A 16 4.41 -24.50 -5.67
CA PHE A 16 4.59 -25.29 -6.90
C PHE A 16 4.72 -26.81 -6.65
N ILE A 17 4.93 -27.23 -5.39
CA ILE A 17 4.99 -28.67 -5.06
C ILE A 17 3.58 -29.17 -4.70
N CYS A 18 3.12 -28.97 -3.47
CA CYS A 18 1.78 -29.36 -3.02
C CYS A 18 1.12 -28.33 -2.09
N GLY A 19 1.67 -27.11 -2.03
CA GLY A 19 1.16 -26.02 -1.21
C GLY A 19 0.09 -25.16 -1.88
N THR A 20 -0.44 -25.54 -3.05
CA THR A 20 -1.54 -24.82 -3.70
C THR A 20 -2.86 -25.58 -3.50
N GLN A 21 -3.82 -24.93 -2.86
CA GLN A 21 -5.20 -25.38 -2.76
C GLN A 21 -6.09 -24.53 -3.68
N THR A 22 -7.32 -25.01 -3.95
CA THR A 22 -8.29 -24.28 -4.81
C THR A 22 -8.56 -22.86 -4.31
N ILE A 23 -8.66 -22.67 -3.00
CA ILE A 23 -8.89 -21.34 -2.37
C ILE A 23 -7.79 -20.32 -2.69
N HIS A 24 -6.53 -20.75 -2.90
CA HIS A 24 -5.46 -19.85 -3.35
C HIS A 24 -5.75 -19.33 -4.75
N LYS A 25 -6.20 -20.22 -5.65
CA LYS A 25 -6.59 -19.84 -7.02
C LYS A 25 -7.84 -18.98 -7.06
N GLU A 26 -8.81 -19.26 -6.19
CA GLU A 26 -10.00 -18.41 -6.01
C GLU A 26 -9.63 -17.00 -5.54
N LEU A 27 -8.68 -16.87 -4.62
CA LEU A 27 -8.21 -15.56 -4.15
C LEU A 27 -7.44 -14.82 -5.25
N GLU A 28 -6.55 -15.50 -5.99
CA GLU A 28 -5.85 -14.91 -7.14
C GLU A 28 -6.85 -14.38 -8.17
N GLN A 29 -7.86 -15.15 -8.54
CA GLN A 29 -8.88 -14.73 -9.48
C GLN A 29 -9.74 -13.57 -8.94
N LEU A 30 -10.18 -13.66 -7.68
CA LEU A 30 -10.99 -12.61 -7.06
C LEU A 30 -10.25 -11.26 -6.99
N VAL A 31 -8.93 -11.27 -6.72
CA VAL A 31 -8.10 -10.05 -6.73
C VAL A 31 -7.97 -9.50 -8.14
N SER A 32 -7.73 -10.35 -9.13
CA SER A 32 -7.66 -9.96 -10.55
C SER A 32 -8.96 -9.29 -11.00
N ASP A 33 -10.10 -9.91 -10.71
CA ASP A 33 -11.42 -9.38 -11.04
C ASP A 33 -11.69 -8.04 -10.33
N PHE A 34 -11.32 -7.97 -9.05
CA PHE A 34 -11.50 -6.76 -8.24
C PHE A 34 -10.71 -5.58 -8.80
N LEU A 35 -9.44 -5.78 -9.16
CA LEU A 35 -8.57 -4.74 -9.70
C LEU A 35 -8.80 -4.50 -11.21
N GLY A 36 -9.31 -5.49 -11.94
CA GLY A 36 -9.43 -5.46 -13.40
C GLY A 36 -8.13 -5.79 -14.12
N MET A 37 -7.28 -6.62 -13.48
CA MET A 37 -6.00 -7.09 -14.03
C MET A 37 -6.15 -8.50 -14.63
N GLU A 38 -5.24 -8.91 -15.51
CA GLU A 38 -5.34 -10.23 -16.19
C GLU A 38 -5.10 -11.39 -15.24
N ASP A 39 -4.14 -11.29 -14.32
CA ASP A 39 -3.80 -12.38 -13.40
C ASP A 39 -3.18 -11.81 -12.10
N THR A 40 -3.14 -12.65 -11.06
CA THR A 40 -2.58 -12.32 -9.74
C THR A 40 -1.76 -13.48 -9.20
N ILE A 41 -0.67 -13.16 -8.50
CA ILE A 41 0.16 -14.12 -7.77
C ILE A 41 0.24 -13.74 -6.29
N LEU A 42 0.07 -14.71 -5.39
CA LEU A 42 0.10 -14.51 -3.94
C LEU A 42 1.48 -14.76 -3.35
N TYR A 43 1.83 -13.96 -2.34
CA TYR A 43 3.05 -14.06 -1.54
C TYR A 43 2.73 -14.08 -0.04
N SER A 44 3.69 -14.46 0.79
CA SER A 44 3.58 -14.44 2.26
C SER A 44 3.40 -13.02 2.82
N SER A 45 3.96 -12.03 2.12
CA SER A 45 3.82 -10.60 2.41
C SER A 45 4.00 -9.76 1.15
N CYS A 46 3.63 -8.47 1.18
CA CYS A 46 3.98 -7.56 0.09
C CYS A 46 5.48 -7.24 0.08
N PHE A 47 6.16 -7.37 1.21
CA PHE A 47 7.62 -7.27 1.25
C PHE A 47 8.27 -8.35 0.38
N ASP A 48 7.81 -9.61 0.50
CA ASP A 48 8.26 -10.72 -0.34
C ASP A 48 7.88 -10.52 -1.81
N ALA A 49 6.69 -9.99 -2.07
CA ALA A 49 6.21 -9.70 -3.42
C ALA A 49 7.13 -8.69 -4.13
N ASN A 50 7.41 -7.55 -3.48
CA ASN A 50 8.32 -6.54 -4.00
C ASN A 50 9.77 -7.06 -4.09
N GLY A 51 10.22 -7.83 -3.09
CA GLY A 51 11.53 -8.46 -3.10
C GLY A 51 11.73 -9.43 -4.27
N GLY A 52 10.68 -10.11 -4.71
CA GLY A 52 10.74 -11.09 -5.78
C GLY A 52 10.43 -10.56 -7.18
N LEU A 53 10.02 -9.31 -7.32
CA LEU A 53 9.58 -8.75 -8.60
C LEU A 53 10.76 -8.35 -9.48
N PHE A 54 11.56 -7.41 -9.03
CA PHE A 54 12.51 -6.69 -9.88
C PHE A 54 13.62 -7.59 -10.45
N GLU A 55 14.21 -8.47 -9.63
CA GLU A 55 15.22 -9.43 -10.09
C GLU A 55 14.66 -10.47 -11.08
N THR A 56 13.33 -10.66 -11.06
CA THR A 56 12.65 -11.66 -11.90
C THR A 56 12.33 -11.12 -13.29
N ILE A 57 11.93 -9.85 -13.40
CA ILE A 57 11.42 -9.28 -14.65
C ILE A 57 12.39 -8.31 -15.35
N LEU A 58 13.45 -7.85 -14.65
CA LEU A 58 14.41 -6.90 -15.18
C LEU A 58 15.81 -7.50 -15.29
N GLU A 59 16.48 -7.21 -16.40
CA GLU A 59 17.85 -7.63 -16.70
C GLU A 59 18.81 -6.42 -16.65
N GLN A 60 20.07 -6.63 -16.97
CA GLN A 60 21.12 -5.61 -16.89
C GLN A 60 20.92 -4.44 -17.87
N GLU A 61 20.27 -4.72 -19.02
CA GLU A 61 19.98 -3.72 -20.06
C GLU A 61 18.74 -2.87 -19.77
N ASP A 62 18.04 -3.20 -18.70
CA ASP A 62 16.80 -2.53 -18.29
C ASP A 62 17.07 -1.47 -17.23
N ALA A 63 16.09 -0.61 -16.97
CA ALA A 63 16.20 0.44 -15.96
C ALA A 63 14.95 0.52 -15.09
N VAL A 64 15.14 0.82 -13.80
CA VAL A 64 14.09 1.13 -12.85
C VAL A 64 14.21 2.57 -12.36
N PHE A 65 13.09 3.30 -12.38
CA PHE A 65 12.96 4.69 -11.93
C PHE A 65 12.10 4.70 -10.68
N SER A 66 12.74 4.85 -9.53
CA SER A 66 12.10 4.74 -8.22
C SER A 66 11.92 6.09 -7.55
N ASP A 67 10.71 6.37 -7.03
CA ASP A 67 10.50 7.50 -6.13
C ASP A 67 11.41 7.37 -4.89
N GLU A 68 11.95 8.47 -4.42
CA GLU A 68 12.92 8.48 -3.32
C GLU A 68 12.33 8.09 -1.96
N LEU A 69 11.02 8.23 -1.78
CA LEU A 69 10.30 7.87 -0.55
C LEU A 69 9.60 6.52 -0.62
N ASN A 70 9.84 5.75 -1.67
CA ASN A 70 9.29 4.40 -1.78
C ASN A 70 9.62 3.54 -0.56
N HIS A 71 8.71 2.64 -0.25
CA HIS A 71 8.82 1.71 0.87
C HIS A 71 10.11 0.86 0.80
N ALA A 72 10.66 0.50 1.97
CA ALA A 72 11.89 -0.29 2.09
C ALA A 72 11.88 -1.58 1.26
N SER A 73 10.74 -2.26 1.13
CA SER A 73 10.61 -3.47 0.31
C SER A 73 10.87 -3.24 -1.17
N ILE A 74 10.46 -2.09 -1.71
CA ILE A 74 10.75 -1.68 -3.09
C ILE A 74 12.25 -1.41 -3.24
N ILE A 75 12.81 -0.63 -2.30
CA ILE A 75 14.24 -0.30 -2.29
C ILE A 75 15.09 -1.57 -2.25
N ASP A 76 14.77 -2.51 -1.38
CA ASP A 76 15.50 -3.78 -1.24
C ASP A 76 15.29 -4.69 -2.45
N GLY A 77 14.08 -4.77 -2.99
CA GLY A 77 13.80 -5.51 -4.22
C GLY A 77 14.59 -4.97 -5.42
N ILE A 78 14.67 -3.64 -5.56
CA ILE A 78 15.49 -3.00 -6.60
C ILE A 78 16.98 -3.28 -6.40
N ARG A 79 17.46 -3.36 -5.16
CA ARG A 79 18.88 -3.71 -4.87
C ARG A 79 19.25 -5.10 -5.35
N LEU A 80 18.33 -6.06 -5.27
CA LEU A 80 18.55 -7.43 -5.76
C LEU A 80 18.61 -7.51 -7.30
N SER A 81 17.98 -6.58 -8.01
CA SER A 81 17.99 -6.50 -9.47
C SER A 81 19.34 -6.06 -10.03
N LYS A 82 19.66 -6.54 -11.24
CA LYS A 82 20.82 -6.10 -12.03
C LYS A 82 20.55 -4.86 -12.87
N ALA A 83 19.30 -4.42 -12.97
CA ALA A 83 18.88 -3.26 -13.76
C ALA A 83 19.58 -1.97 -13.33
N GLN A 84 19.71 -1.01 -14.25
CA GLN A 84 20.13 0.35 -13.96
C GLN A 84 19.14 1.00 -13.00
N LYS A 85 19.61 1.78 -12.03
CA LYS A 85 18.79 2.32 -10.94
C LYS A 85 18.81 3.85 -10.97
N PHE A 86 17.65 4.44 -11.23
CA PHE A 86 17.43 5.87 -11.19
C PHE A 86 16.50 6.19 -10.03
N ARG A 87 16.88 7.16 -9.20
CA ARG A 87 16.06 7.64 -8.09
C ARG A 87 15.62 9.06 -8.38
N TYR A 88 14.32 9.33 -8.40
CA TYR A 88 13.78 10.66 -8.58
C TYR A 88 13.18 11.20 -7.29
N LYS A 89 13.14 12.53 -7.16
CA LYS A 89 12.60 13.23 -5.99
C LYS A 89 11.12 12.93 -5.83
N ASN A 90 10.68 12.83 -4.58
CA ASN A 90 9.30 12.46 -4.26
C ASN A 90 8.28 13.29 -5.03
N CYS A 91 7.46 12.62 -5.82
CA CYS A 91 6.41 13.19 -6.66
C CYS A 91 6.88 14.30 -7.62
N ASP A 92 8.17 14.41 -7.92
CA ASP A 92 8.72 15.41 -8.84
C ASP A 92 8.75 14.88 -10.28
N MET A 93 7.75 15.23 -11.06
CA MET A 93 7.61 14.79 -12.45
C MET A 93 8.67 15.35 -13.38
N ASN A 94 9.24 16.54 -13.09
CA ASN A 94 10.32 17.10 -13.88
C ASN A 94 11.63 16.31 -13.64
N ASP A 95 11.91 15.94 -12.40
CA ASP A 95 13.08 15.11 -12.08
C ASP A 95 12.93 13.70 -12.65
N LEU A 96 11.73 13.11 -12.59
CA LEU A 96 11.43 11.84 -13.25
C LEU A 96 11.65 11.92 -14.77
N GLU A 97 11.12 12.95 -15.42
CA GLU A 97 11.26 13.12 -16.86
C GLU A 97 12.72 13.27 -17.29
N SER A 98 13.52 14.06 -16.56
CA SER A 98 14.95 14.21 -16.86
C SER A 98 15.69 12.87 -16.86
N LYS A 99 15.38 12.01 -15.88
CA LYS A 99 15.98 10.67 -15.76
C LYS A 99 15.51 9.70 -16.85
N LEU A 100 14.26 9.81 -17.27
CA LEU A 100 13.73 9.03 -18.40
C LEU A 100 14.43 9.40 -19.72
N ILE A 101 14.75 10.68 -19.92
CA ILE A 101 15.51 11.18 -21.08
C ILE A 101 16.93 10.67 -21.08
N GLU A 102 17.59 10.62 -19.92
CA GLU A 102 18.99 10.15 -19.77
C GLU A 102 19.14 8.65 -20.08
N SER A 103 18.07 7.87 -20.00
CA SER A 103 18.13 6.41 -20.09
C SER A 103 17.89 5.90 -21.52
N SER A 104 18.83 5.08 -21.99
CA SER A 104 18.70 4.28 -23.22
C SER A 104 18.30 2.83 -22.97
N ALA A 105 17.79 2.50 -21.79
CA ALA A 105 17.42 1.14 -21.39
C ALA A 105 16.39 0.51 -22.33
N ARG A 106 16.51 -0.81 -22.52
CA ARG A 106 15.61 -1.63 -23.34
C ARG A 106 14.17 -1.61 -22.78
N VAL A 107 14.04 -1.89 -21.48
CA VAL A 107 12.78 -1.77 -20.70
C VAL A 107 12.99 -0.73 -19.62
N LYS A 108 12.04 0.15 -19.47
CA LYS A 108 11.99 1.16 -18.42
C LYS A 108 10.81 0.83 -17.51
N LEU A 109 11.03 0.77 -16.20
CA LEU A 109 9.98 0.55 -15.20
C LEU A 109 9.97 1.72 -14.21
N ILE A 110 8.88 2.48 -14.18
CA ILE A 110 8.65 3.53 -13.18
C ILE A 110 7.93 2.89 -12.00
N VAL A 111 8.41 3.17 -10.78
CA VAL A 111 7.91 2.55 -9.55
C VAL A 111 7.63 3.60 -8.49
N THR A 112 6.44 3.57 -7.91
CA THR A 112 6.03 4.44 -6.81
C THR A 112 5.16 3.71 -5.81
N ASP A 113 5.24 4.09 -4.52
CA ASP A 113 4.14 3.86 -3.60
C ASP A 113 2.92 4.64 -4.13
N GLY A 114 1.75 4.03 -4.12
CA GLY A 114 0.50 4.73 -4.46
C GLY A 114 0.09 5.72 -3.37
N VAL A 115 0.45 5.40 -2.11
CA VAL A 115 0.30 6.27 -0.95
C VAL A 115 1.53 6.17 -0.06
N PHE A 116 2.18 7.29 0.19
CA PHE A 116 3.34 7.38 1.08
C PHE A 116 2.90 7.32 2.54
N SER A 117 3.25 6.24 3.22
CA SER A 117 2.70 5.86 4.54
C SER A 117 3.00 6.82 5.68
N MET A 118 4.08 7.62 5.58
CA MET A 118 4.47 8.58 6.62
C MET A 118 3.80 9.94 6.48
N ASP A 119 3.34 10.28 5.29
CA ASP A 119 2.77 11.59 4.96
C ASP A 119 1.29 11.53 4.56
N GLY A 120 0.76 10.35 4.17
CA GLY A 120 -0.60 10.21 3.65
C GLY A 120 -0.79 10.91 2.29
N THR A 121 0.31 11.18 1.59
CA THR A 121 0.28 11.77 0.24
C THR A 121 -0.01 10.68 -0.78
N ILE A 122 -0.91 10.97 -1.70
CA ILE A 122 -1.22 10.09 -2.84
C ILE A 122 -0.28 10.46 -3.99
N ALA A 123 0.35 9.46 -4.60
CA ALA A 123 1.21 9.68 -5.75
C ALA A 123 0.42 10.22 -6.97
N PRO A 124 1.00 11.10 -7.79
CA PRO A 124 0.36 11.61 -9.01
C PRO A 124 0.45 10.56 -10.14
N VAL A 125 -0.29 9.45 -9.97
CA VAL A 125 -0.21 8.27 -10.87
C VAL A 125 -0.62 8.62 -12.29
N ASP A 126 -1.55 9.55 -12.48
CA ASP A 126 -1.95 10.07 -13.80
C ASP A 126 -0.80 10.75 -14.53
N SER A 127 -0.05 11.59 -13.85
CA SER A 127 1.13 12.27 -14.39
C SER A 127 2.28 11.28 -14.67
N ILE A 128 2.48 10.28 -13.80
CA ILE A 128 3.43 9.18 -14.01
C ILE A 128 3.06 8.40 -15.26
N VAL A 129 1.80 8.04 -15.44
CA VAL A 129 1.30 7.34 -16.64
C VAL A 129 1.50 8.16 -17.91
N GLN A 130 1.31 9.49 -17.86
CA GLN A 130 1.58 10.36 -19.00
C GLN A 130 3.05 10.30 -19.42
N LEU A 131 3.98 10.36 -18.46
CA LEU A 131 5.43 10.22 -18.74
C LEU A 131 5.77 8.80 -19.21
N ALA A 132 5.18 7.77 -18.62
CA ALA A 132 5.38 6.39 -19.03
C ALA A 132 4.99 6.18 -20.50
N ASN A 133 3.84 6.68 -20.92
CA ASN A 133 3.40 6.63 -22.31
C ASN A 133 4.37 7.38 -23.24
N LYS A 134 4.84 8.57 -22.83
CA LYS A 134 5.76 9.40 -23.63
C LYS A 134 7.11 8.72 -23.85
N TYR A 135 7.62 8.00 -22.86
CA TYR A 135 8.95 7.38 -22.87
C TYR A 135 8.94 5.85 -23.00
N ASN A 136 7.79 5.27 -23.37
CA ASN A 136 7.58 3.83 -23.53
C ASN A 136 8.08 3.05 -22.30
N ALA A 137 7.61 3.46 -21.12
CA ALA A 137 7.92 2.83 -19.84
C ALA A 137 6.69 2.10 -19.28
N LEU A 138 6.95 1.06 -18.47
CA LEU A 138 5.95 0.39 -17.65
C LEU A 138 5.74 1.15 -16.34
N VAL A 139 4.57 1.02 -15.74
CA VAL A 139 4.23 1.63 -14.44
C VAL A 139 3.91 0.55 -13.42
N MET A 140 4.62 0.56 -12.30
CA MET A 140 4.32 -0.21 -11.11
C MET A 140 3.88 0.70 -9.97
N VAL A 141 2.78 0.33 -9.32
CA VAL A 141 2.28 1.01 -8.12
C VAL A 141 2.18 0.03 -6.96
N ASP A 142 2.78 0.37 -5.81
CA ASP A 142 2.54 -0.33 -4.54
C ASP A 142 1.35 0.34 -3.82
N ASP A 143 0.22 -0.33 -3.85
CA ASP A 143 -1.04 0.14 -3.26
C ASP A 143 -1.33 -0.46 -1.87
N CYS A 144 -0.28 -0.82 -1.11
CA CYS A 144 -0.42 -1.35 0.25
C CYS A 144 -1.21 -0.43 1.20
N HIS A 145 -1.19 0.87 0.96
CA HIS A 145 -1.94 1.87 1.72
C HIS A 145 -3.13 2.46 0.95
N ALA A 146 -3.61 1.79 -0.09
CA ALA A 146 -4.70 2.28 -0.91
C ALA A 146 -5.75 1.20 -1.26
N THR A 147 -5.32 -0.04 -1.57
CA THR A 147 -6.22 -1.13 -1.94
C THR A 147 -7.23 -1.42 -0.82
N GLY A 148 -8.49 -1.42 -1.19
CA GLY A 148 -9.63 -1.67 -0.31
C GLY A 148 -10.41 -0.43 0.09
N PHE A 149 -9.86 0.80 -0.08
CA PHE A 149 -10.53 2.00 0.43
C PHE A 149 -10.19 3.31 -0.31
N ILE A 150 -9.16 3.38 -1.12
CA ILE A 150 -8.89 4.55 -1.98
C ILE A 150 -9.49 4.33 -3.35
N GLY A 151 -10.05 5.39 -3.94
CA GLY A 151 -10.85 5.35 -5.15
C GLY A 151 -12.33 5.04 -4.88
N LYS A 152 -13.17 5.24 -5.88
CA LYS A 152 -14.64 5.09 -5.78
C LYS A 152 -15.09 3.67 -5.39
N ASN A 153 -14.33 2.67 -5.82
CA ASN A 153 -14.61 1.26 -5.57
C ASN A 153 -13.57 0.61 -4.65
N GLY A 154 -12.61 1.39 -4.15
CA GLY A 154 -11.53 0.88 -3.31
C GLY A 154 -10.43 0.14 -4.09
N LYS A 155 -10.28 0.39 -5.37
CA LYS A 155 -9.29 -0.31 -6.21
C LYS A 155 -7.88 0.28 -6.11
N GLY A 156 -7.70 1.37 -5.37
CA GLY A 156 -6.40 1.96 -5.10
C GLY A 156 -6.14 3.31 -5.77
N SER A 157 -4.88 3.72 -5.77
CA SER A 157 -4.43 5.03 -6.25
C SER A 157 -4.61 5.20 -7.77
N GLY A 158 -4.43 4.14 -8.54
CA GLY A 158 -4.70 4.16 -9.98
C GLY A 158 -6.16 4.47 -10.31
N GLU A 159 -7.12 3.91 -9.54
CA GLU A 159 -8.53 4.27 -9.66
C GLU A 159 -8.79 5.71 -9.23
N HIS A 160 -8.18 6.14 -8.12
CA HIS A 160 -8.30 7.51 -7.61
C HIS A 160 -7.87 8.55 -8.66
N CYS A 161 -6.77 8.30 -9.34
CA CYS A 161 -6.24 9.16 -10.40
C CYS A 161 -6.90 8.93 -11.78
N GLY A 162 -7.85 7.98 -11.90
CA GLY A 162 -8.58 7.72 -13.15
C GLY A 162 -7.77 7.03 -14.25
N VAL A 163 -6.70 6.33 -13.88
CA VAL A 163 -5.75 5.69 -14.82
C VAL A 163 -5.44 4.23 -14.47
N LEU A 164 -6.32 3.56 -13.73
CA LEU A 164 -6.11 2.18 -13.29
C LEU A 164 -5.79 1.22 -14.45
N ASP A 165 -6.46 1.41 -15.59
CA ASP A 165 -6.28 0.61 -16.81
C ASP A 165 -4.94 0.86 -17.54
N LYS A 166 -4.13 1.79 -17.05
CA LYS A 166 -2.81 2.15 -17.58
C LYS A 166 -1.67 1.77 -16.63
N VAL A 167 -1.99 1.21 -15.46
CA VAL A 167 -0.98 0.69 -14.53
C VAL A 167 -0.68 -0.76 -14.92
N ASP A 168 0.59 -1.07 -15.17
CA ASP A 168 1.01 -2.40 -15.64
C ASP A 168 1.15 -3.42 -14.52
N ILE A 169 1.58 -2.97 -13.33
CA ILE A 169 1.84 -3.83 -12.19
C ILE A 169 1.31 -3.15 -10.92
N ILE A 170 0.48 -3.87 -10.18
CA ILE A 170 0.01 -3.46 -8.86
C ILE A 170 0.53 -4.44 -7.83
N SER A 171 1.33 -4.01 -6.87
CA SER A 171 1.59 -4.76 -5.65
C SER A 171 0.73 -4.26 -4.51
N SER A 172 0.32 -5.15 -3.61
CA SER A 172 -0.43 -4.77 -2.42
C SER A 172 -0.43 -5.85 -1.34
N THR A 173 -1.02 -5.54 -0.20
CA THR A 173 -1.01 -6.40 0.99
C THR A 173 -2.40 -6.73 1.49
N PHE A 174 -2.56 -7.94 2.01
CA PHE A 174 -3.72 -8.33 2.82
C PHE A 174 -3.53 -7.98 4.31
N GLY A 175 -2.33 -7.61 4.71
CA GLY A 175 -1.97 -7.32 6.11
C GLY A 175 -2.43 -5.96 6.64
N LYS A 176 -3.25 -5.21 5.88
CA LYS A 176 -3.77 -3.89 6.26
C LYS A 176 -5.29 -3.86 6.09
N ALA A 177 -5.84 -3.04 5.22
CA ALA A 177 -7.29 -2.87 5.05
C ALA A 177 -8.04 -4.14 4.59
N LEU A 178 -7.37 -5.03 3.87
CA LEU A 178 -7.96 -6.27 3.32
C LEU A 178 -7.94 -7.47 4.28
N GLY A 179 -7.89 -7.29 5.56
CA GLY A 179 -8.00 -8.39 6.52
C GLY A 179 -7.10 -8.28 7.74
N GLY A 180 -6.00 -7.55 7.64
CA GLY A 180 -5.15 -7.19 8.77
C GLY A 180 -4.26 -8.30 9.33
N ALA A 181 -4.08 -9.43 8.63
CA ALA A 181 -3.26 -10.53 9.12
C ALA A 181 -1.91 -10.62 8.40
N SER A 182 -1.88 -11.23 7.22
CA SER A 182 -0.66 -11.49 6.46
C SER A 182 -1.00 -11.73 5.00
N GLY A 183 0.03 -11.74 4.17
CA GLY A 183 -0.08 -11.98 2.74
C GLY A 183 0.10 -10.71 1.92
N GLY A 184 0.60 -10.91 0.71
CA GLY A 184 0.73 -9.89 -0.31
C GLY A 184 0.43 -10.48 -1.68
N PHE A 185 0.35 -9.63 -2.67
CA PHE A 185 0.12 -10.06 -4.04
C PHE A 185 0.73 -9.10 -5.05
N ILE A 186 0.94 -9.60 -6.25
CA ILE A 186 1.18 -8.81 -7.46
C ILE A 186 0.10 -9.15 -8.45
N SER A 187 -0.56 -8.12 -8.99
CA SER A 187 -1.50 -8.21 -10.10
C SER A 187 -0.92 -7.52 -11.32
N ALA A 188 -0.92 -8.20 -12.47
CA ALA A 188 -0.31 -7.71 -13.69
C ALA A 188 -0.86 -8.46 -14.92
N SER A 189 -0.24 -8.24 -16.09
CA SER A 189 -0.48 -9.07 -17.26
C SER A 189 -0.12 -10.53 -16.98
N LYS A 190 -0.81 -11.44 -17.66
CA LYS A 190 -0.58 -12.89 -17.52
C LYS A 190 0.88 -13.29 -17.73
N ASN A 191 1.57 -12.67 -18.68
CA ASN A 191 2.97 -12.97 -18.98
C ASN A 191 3.92 -12.61 -17.81
N ILE A 192 3.69 -11.48 -17.14
CA ILE A 192 4.45 -11.08 -15.96
C ILE A 192 4.19 -12.06 -14.83
N VAL A 193 2.92 -12.36 -14.54
CA VAL A 193 2.54 -13.26 -13.44
C VAL A 193 3.05 -14.69 -13.68
N ASP A 194 2.98 -15.21 -14.90
CA ASP A 194 3.53 -16.52 -15.23
C ASP A 194 5.06 -16.55 -15.06
N THR A 195 5.76 -15.47 -15.44
CA THR A 195 7.20 -15.34 -15.20
C THR A 195 7.54 -15.34 -13.71
N LEU A 196 6.77 -14.62 -12.90
CA LEU A 196 6.93 -14.62 -11.45
C LEU A 196 6.69 -16.01 -10.84
N ARG A 197 5.68 -16.74 -11.29
CA ARG A 197 5.43 -18.11 -10.82
C ARG A 197 6.58 -19.07 -11.11
N GLN A 198 7.34 -18.84 -12.17
CA GLN A 198 8.45 -19.72 -12.56
C GLN A 198 9.80 -19.30 -11.96
N LYS A 199 10.01 -18.02 -11.65
CA LYS A 199 11.34 -17.49 -11.33
C LYS A 199 11.42 -16.75 -10.00
N SER A 200 10.31 -16.20 -9.46
CA SER A 200 10.33 -15.38 -8.25
C SER A 200 10.70 -16.22 -7.03
N ARG A 201 11.90 -15.99 -6.49
CA ARG A 201 12.45 -16.78 -5.38
C ARG A 201 11.58 -16.76 -4.12
N PRO A 202 11.02 -15.62 -3.66
CA PRO A 202 10.11 -15.61 -2.51
C PRO A 202 8.86 -16.48 -2.72
N TYR A 203 8.34 -16.54 -3.95
CA TYR A 203 7.20 -17.41 -4.28
C TYR A 203 7.60 -18.90 -4.31
N LEU A 204 8.76 -19.20 -4.89
CA LEU A 204 9.20 -20.58 -5.07
C LEU A 204 9.64 -21.23 -3.75
N PHE A 205 10.25 -20.46 -2.85
CA PHE A 205 10.94 -21.01 -1.68
C PHE A 205 10.29 -20.69 -0.33
N SER A 206 9.21 -19.88 -0.31
CA SER A 206 8.40 -19.68 0.90
C SER A 206 7.16 -20.57 0.88
N ASN A 207 6.72 -21.01 2.05
CA ASN A 207 5.48 -21.75 2.19
C ASN A 207 4.28 -20.91 1.74
N SER A 208 3.23 -21.61 1.33
CA SER A 208 1.96 -20.98 0.92
C SER A 208 1.32 -20.20 2.05
N LEU A 209 0.60 -19.16 1.68
CA LEU A 209 -0.26 -18.43 2.61
C LEU A 209 -1.24 -19.39 3.30
N ALA A 210 -1.35 -19.30 4.62
CA ALA A 210 -2.17 -20.22 5.41
C ALA A 210 -3.64 -20.18 4.96
N PRO A 211 -4.32 -21.33 4.83
CA PRO A 211 -5.69 -21.42 4.32
C PRO A 211 -6.69 -20.53 5.05
N ALA A 212 -6.57 -20.44 6.37
CA ALA A 212 -7.44 -19.58 7.18
C ALA A 212 -7.33 -18.09 6.80
N LEU A 213 -6.12 -17.63 6.45
CA LEU A 213 -5.87 -16.27 5.98
C LEU A 213 -6.45 -16.07 4.58
N VAL A 214 -6.28 -17.04 3.68
CA VAL A 214 -6.85 -17.00 2.33
C VAL A 214 -8.36 -16.83 2.38
N VAL A 215 -9.05 -17.63 3.20
CA VAL A 215 -10.51 -17.54 3.36
C VAL A 215 -10.93 -16.19 3.97
N ALA A 216 -10.17 -15.66 4.93
CA ALA A 216 -10.42 -14.34 5.50
C ALA A 216 -10.28 -13.23 4.44
N CYS A 217 -9.23 -13.30 3.60
CA CYS A 217 -9.00 -12.34 2.51
C CYS A 217 -10.11 -12.41 1.44
N LEU A 218 -10.54 -13.61 1.04
CA LEU A 218 -11.69 -13.81 0.15
C LEU A 218 -12.94 -13.11 0.71
N LYS A 219 -13.19 -13.27 2.01
CA LYS A 219 -14.32 -12.63 2.67
C LYS A 219 -14.21 -11.11 2.72
N ALA A 220 -13.02 -10.58 3.03
CA ALA A 220 -12.76 -9.14 3.11
C ALA A 220 -13.00 -8.45 1.76
N ILE A 221 -12.43 -8.98 0.67
CA ILE A 221 -12.64 -8.44 -0.68
C ILE A 221 -14.12 -8.47 -1.05
N ASN A 222 -14.82 -9.57 -0.79
CA ASN A 222 -16.24 -9.69 -1.06
C ASN A 222 -17.09 -8.67 -0.26
N ILE A 223 -16.71 -8.35 0.98
CA ILE A 223 -17.39 -7.33 1.79
C ILE A 223 -17.19 -5.95 1.17
N ILE A 224 -15.95 -5.59 0.85
CA ILE A 224 -15.61 -4.27 0.28
C ILE A 224 -16.27 -4.08 -1.08
N SER A 225 -16.21 -5.09 -1.95
CA SER A 225 -16.81 -5.05 -3.29
C SER A 225 -18.32 -4.83 -3.26
N LYS A 226 -19.00 -5.33 -2.21
CA LYS A 226 -20.47 -5.26 -2.06
C LYS A 226 -20.95 -4.10 -1.21
N ASN A 227 -20.09 -3.52 -0.38
CA ASN A 227 -20.48 -2.51 0.61
C ASN A 227 -19.64 -1.24 0.52
N LYS A 228 -19.99 -0.39 -0.42
CA LYS A 228 -19.35 0.93 -0.63
C LYS A 228 -19.52 1.89 0.56
N ASN A 229 -20.52 1.66 1.42
CA ASN A 229 -20.76 2.53 2.58
C ASN A 229 -19.57 2.56 3.55
N LEU A 230 -18.75 1.49 3.60
CA LEU A 230 -17.54 1.48 4.41
C LEU A 230 -16.51 2.50 3.90
N ILE A 231 -16.35 2.61 2.57
CA ILE A 231 -15.44 3.57 1.93
C ILE A 231 -15.95 5.00 2.14
N ILE A 232 -17.25 5.22 1.90
CA ILE A 232 -17.89 6.54 2.09
C ILE A 232 -17.72 6.99 3.54
N LYS A 233 -18.07 6.15 4.51
CA LYS A 233 -17.93 6.48 5.93
C LYS A 233 -16.49 6.77 6.34
N LEU A 234 -15.53 6.02 5.80
CA LEU A 234 -14.10 6.29 6.07
C LEU A 234 -13.69 7.66 5.52
N HIS A 235 -14.13 8.00 4.32
CA HIS A 235 -13.88 9.30 3.70
C HIS A 235 -14.51 10.45 4.52
N ASP A 236 -15.78 10.32 4.91
CA ASP A 236 -16.48 11.31 5.72
C ASP A 236 -15.80 11.52 7.09
N ASN A 237 -15.43 10.42 7.76
CA ASN A 237 -14.64 10.47 8.99
C ASN A 237 -13.30 11.19 8.78
N THR A 238 -12.66 10.98 7.64
CA THR A 238 -11.36 11.58 7.32
C THR A 238 -11.48 13.09 7.14
N ILE A 239 -12.45 13.54 6.38
CA ILE A 239 -12.70 14.98 6.15
C ILE A 239 -13.01 15.63 7.51
N TYR A 240 -13.97 15.10 8.24
CA TYR A 240 -14.37 15.64 9.53
C TYR A 240 -13.17 15.78 10.49
N PHE A 241 -12.37 14.71 10.64
CA PHE A 241 -11.22 14.73 11.54
C PHE A 241 -10.17 15.74 11.12
N ARG A 242 -9.85 15.82 9.82
CA ARG A 242 -8.86 16.79 9.31
C ARG A 242 -9.29 18.22 9.55
N ASP A 243 -10.57 18.53 9.35
CA ASP A 243 -11.11 19.87 9.55
C ASP A 243 -11.07 20.23 11.04
N GLN A 244 -11.51 19.36 11.92
CA GLN A 244 -11.48 19.60 13.37
C GLN A 244 -10.06 19.81 13.91
N ILE A 245 -9.09 19.02 13.47
CA ILE A 245 -7.68 19.18 13.90
C ILE A 245 -7.09 20.51 13.40
N LYS A 246 -7.44 20.95 12.20
CA LYS A 246 -7.02 22.27 11.68
C LYS A 246 -7.69 23.43 12.46
N GLU A 247 -8.97 23.31 12.78
CA GLU A 247 -9.72 24.33 13.55
C GLU A 247 -9.09 24.58 14.94
N ILE A 248 -8.57 23.54 15.59
CA ILE A 248 -7.87 23.69 16.88
C ILE A 248 -6.40 24.12 16.72
N GLY A 249 -5.95 24.42 15.51
CA GLY A 249 -4.66 25.09 15.22
C GLY A 249 -3.50 24.16 14.91
N TYR A 250 -3.71 22.85 14.70
CA TYR A 250 -2.63 21.95 14.27
C TYR A 250 -2.45 21.93 12.76
N GLU A 251 -1.22 21.85 12.31
CA GLU A 251 -0.88 21.58 10.93
C GLU A 251 -1.03 20.07 10.63
N VAL A 252 -1.70 19.77 9.52
CA VAL A 252 -1.94 18.39 9.04
C VAL A 252 -1.33 18.24 7.66
N LYS A 253 -0.46 17.26 7.48
CA LYS A 253 0.08 16.89 6.16
C LYS A 253 -0.82 15.91 5.40
N GLY A 254 -0.46 15.72 4.12
CA GLY A 254 -1.15 14.82 3.19
C GLY A 254 -2.49 15.36 2.73
N ASP A 255 -3.11 14.61 1.81
CA ASP A 255 -4.32 15.03 1.12
C ASP A 255 -5.60 14.50 1.80
N SER A 256 -6.42 13.75 1.05
CA SER A 256 -7.68 13.17 1.53
C SER A 256 -7.55 11.78 2.17
N HIS A 257 -6.30 11.32 2.39
CA HIS A 257 -6.04 9.96 2.88
C HIS A 257 -6.36 9.82 4.39
N PRO A 258 -6.87 8.63 4.85
CA PRO A 258 -7.16 8.35 6.26
C PRO A 258 -5.92 8.26 7.17
N ILE A 259 -4.72 8.22 6.63
CA ILE A 259 -3.49 8.53 7.35
C ILE A 259 -3.41 10.03 7.51
N VAL A 260 -3.45 10.52 8.76
CA VAL A 260 -3.46 11.94 9.08
C VAL A 260 -2.25 12.26 9.96
N PRO A 261 -1.16 12.77 9.38
CA PRO A 261 0.01 13.21 10.13
C PRO A 261 -0.26 14.60 10.73
N ILE A 262 -0.31 14.67 12.05
CA ILE A 262 -0.42 15.92 12.81
C ILE A 262 1.00 16.36 13.16
N MET A 263 1.43 17.51 12.64
CA MET A 263 2.79 17.99 12.80
C MET A 263 3.03 18.56 14.18
N ILE A 264 4.03 18.01 14.88
CA ILE A 264 4.47 18.45 16.21
C ILE A 264 5.86 19.06 16.13
N TYR A 265 6.64 18.66 15.10
CA TYR A 265 8.02 19.10 14.83
C TYR A 265 9.05 18.64 15.88
N ASP A 266 8.76 18.75 17.18
CA ASP A 266 9.62 18.33 18.29
C ASP A 266 9.34 16.86 18.69
N ALA A 267 10.38 16.04 18.74
CA ALA A 267 10.26 14.61 19.03
C ALA A 267 9.81 14.33 20.47
N LYS A 268 10.27 15.12 21.45
CA LYS A 268 9.91 14.94 22.86
C LYS A 268 8.45 15.32 23.11
N GLN A 269 8.00 16.42 22.48
CA GLN A 269 6.59 16.82 22.56
C GLN A 269 5.66 15.80 21.89
N ALA A 270 6.06 15.23 20.75
CA ALA A 270 5.28 14.19 20.08
C ALA A 270 5.12 12.94 20.97
N VAL A 271 6.17 12.51 21.66
CA VAL A 271 6.11 11.40 22.62
C VAL A 271 5.20 11.75 23.79
N ALA A 272 5.42 12.90 24.46
CA ALA A 272 4.62 13.32 25.60
C ALA A 272 3.12 13.42 25.24
N LEU A 273 2.80 13.98 24.08
CA LEU A 273 1.40 14.07 23.62
C LEU A 273 0.80 12.69 23.36
N SER A 274 1.56 11.73 22.82
CA SER A 274 1.07 10.37 22.61
C SER A 274 0.79 9.63 23.93
N GLU A 275 1.62 9.86 24.96
CA GLU A 275 1.43 9.31 26.31
C GLU A 275 0.16 9.91 26.98
N MET A 276 -0.02 11.22 26.89
CA MET A 276 -1.24 11.89 27.40
C MET A 276 -2.52 11.41 26.71
N LEU A 277 -2.46 11.13 25.40
CA LEU A 277 -3.58 10.58 24.65
C LEU A 277 -3.87 9.12 25.04
N LEU A 278 -2.83 8.34 25.33
CA LEU A 278 -2.98 6.96 25.80
C LEU A 278 -3.69 6.90 27.15
N GLU A 279 -3.40 7.84 28.09
CA GLU A 279 -4.13 7.98 29.37
C GLU A 279 -5.61 8.23 29.17
N LYS A 280 -5.99 8.83 28.01
CA LYS A 280 -7.37 9.04 27.59
C LYS A 280 -7.96 7.89 26.75
N ASN A 281 -7.28 6.75 26.70
CA ASN A 281 -7.62 5.60 25.86
C ASN A 281 -7.60 5.89 24.33
N ILE A 282 -6.81 6.86 23.90
CA ILE A 282 -6.56 7.17 22.49
C ILE A 282 -5.15 6.70 22.13
N TYR A 283 -5.09 5.62 21.36
CA TYR A 283 -3.82 5.03 20.93
C TYR A 283 -3.35 5.66 19.63
N VAL A 284 -2.22 6.39 19.68
CA VAL A 284 -1.53 6.99 18.54
C VAL A 284 -0.04 6.80 18.66
N ILE A 285 0.66 6.84 17.52
CA ILE A 285 2.11 6.61 17.46
C ILE A 285 2.83 7.89 17.06
N PRO A 286 3.83 8.33 17.85
CA PRO A 286 4.73 9.41 17.46
C PRO A 286 5.79 8.89 16.50
N PHE A 287 6.06 9.63 15.44
CA PHE A 287 7.15 9.36 14.50
C PHE A 287 8.18 10.49 14.56
N SER A 288 9.45 10.12 14.68
CA SER A 288 10.59 11.03 14.69
C SER A 288 11.75 10.45 13.89
N PHE A 289 12.85 11.19 13.80
CA PHE A 289 14.08 10.65 13.19
C PHE A 289 14.50 9.33 13.85
N PRO A 290 14.93 8.31 13.10
CA PRO A 290 15.24 8.31 11.66
C PRO A 290 14.07 7.98 10.71
N VAL A 291 12.88 7.69 11.22
CA VAL A 291 11.71 7.30 10.42
C VAL A 291 11.18 8.45 9.58
N VAL A 292 11.24 9.66 10.11
CA VAL A 292 10.94 10.92 9.42
C VAL A 292 12.13 11.86 9.55
N PRO A 293 12.29 12.88 8.69
CA PRO A 293 13.39 13.83 8.80
C PRO A 293 13.47 14.52 10.17
N LYS A 294 14.67 14.99 10.55
CA LYS A 294 14.86 15.81 11.77
C LYS A 294 13.94 17.02 11.72
N GLU A 295 13.44 17.44 12.90
CA GLU A 295 12.53 18.57 13.05
C GLU A 295 11.20 18.42 12.29
N GLN A 296 10.83 17.18 11.95
CA GLN A 296 9.55 16.84 11.32
C GLN A 296 8.79 15.76 12.10
N ALA A 297 8.99 15.73 13.42
CA ALA A 297 8.26 14.82 14.28
C ALA A 297 6.76 15.08 14.18
N ARG A 298 5.99 14.00 14.20
CA ARG A 298 4.54 14.00 14.02
C ARG A 298 3.85 12.89 14.79
N ILE A 299 2.60 13.09 15.08
CA ILE A 299 1.69 11.99 15.45
C ILE A 299 0.97 11.54 14.18
N ARG A 300 1.05 10.26 13.84
CA ARG A 300 0.30 9.71 12.72
C ARG A 300 -0.96 9.04 13.21
N VAL A 301 -2.11 9.67 12.94
CA VAL A 301 -3.41 9.09 13.18
C VAL A 301 -3.82 8.22 12.00
N GLN A 302 -4.40 7.06 12.29
CA GLN A 302 -4.97 6.15 11.30
C GLN A 302 -6.48 6.04 11.56
N LEU A 303 -7.27 6.58 10.63
CA LEU A 303 -8.73 6.55 10.75
C LEU A 303 -9.30 5.23 10.26
N SER A 304 -10.50 4.91 10.77
CA SER A 304 -11.24 3.69 10.40
C SER A 304 -12.71 4.03 10.16
N SER A 305 -13.35 3.27 9.27
CA SER A 305 -14.79 3.33 9.09
C SER A 305 -15.59 2.86 10.31
N SER A 306 -14.94 2.15 11.25
CA SER A 306 -15.56 1.76 12.53
C SER A 306 -15.57 2.88 13.55
N HIS A 307 -14.77 3.91 13.39
CA HIS A 307 -14.78 5.07 14.29
C HIS A 307 -16.11 5.83 14.20
N THR A 308 -16.51 6.42 15.32
CA THR A 308 -17.69 7.29 15.42
C THR A 308 -17.23 8.72 15.73
N CYS A 309 -18.09 9.69 15.47
CA CYS A 309 -17.82 11.09 15.81
C CYS A 309 -17.53 11.30 17.31
N LEU A 310 -18.08 10.47 18.19
CA LEU A 310 -17.79 10.53 19.64
C LEU A 310 -16.32 10.27 19.97
N LEU A 311 -15.60 9.47 19.17
CA LEU A 311 -14.16 9.26 19.37
C LEU A 311 -13.36 10.53 19.06
N TYR A 312 -13.83 11.34 18.11
CA TYR A 312 -13.15 12.57 17.68
C TYR A 312 -13.55 13.79 18.50
N THR A 313 -14.71 13.72 19.15
CA THR A 313 -15.28 14.75 20.02
C THR A 313 -15.21 14.33 21.48
N SER A 314 -14.14 13.64 21.91
CA SER A 314 -13.94 13.36 23.34
C SER A 314 -14.14 14.66 24.12
N PRO A 315 -15.07 14.71 25.11
CA PRO A 315 -15.45 15.97 25.73
C PRO A 315 -14.22 16.68 26.29
N SER A 316 -14.09 17.96 25.98
CA SER A 316 -13.14 18.84 26.61
C SER A 316 -13.33 18.75 28.13
N PRO A 317 -12.27 18.90 28.95
CA PRO A 317 -12.42 19.02 30.39
C PRO A 317 -13.46 20.09 30.84
N ARG A 318 -13.72 21.08 29.96
CA ARG A 318 -14.77 22.10 30.19
C ARG A 318 -16.20 21.58 30.04
N ASP A 319 -16.42 20.47 29.32
CA ASP A 319 -17.75 19.90 29.11
C ASP A 319 -18.13 18.90 30.22
N GLN A 320 -17.21 18.60 31.14
CA GLN A 320 -17.45 17.73 32.30
C GLN A 320 -17.85 18.50 33.55
N GLU A 321 -17.85 19.83 33.53
CA GLU A 321 -18.25 20.69 34.67
C GLU A 321 -19.66 21.28 34.50
N ALA A 322 -20.49 20.81 33.57
CA ALA A 322 -21.86 21.28 33.35
C ALA A 322 -22.90 20.26 33.81
#